data_b83013a044e26adf9bfdf8168e03c4e7
#
_entry.id   b83013a044e26adf9bfdf8168e03c4e7
#
_cell.length_a   1.000
_cell.length_b   1.000
_cell.length_c   1.000
_cell.angle_alpha   90.00
_cell.angle_beta   90.00
_cell.angle_gamma   90.00
#
_symmetry.space_group_name_H-M   'P 1'
#
loop_
_entity.id
_entity.type
_entity.pdbx_description
1 polymer ?
#
loop_
_entity_poly.entity_id
_entity_poly.type
_entity_poly.pdbx_seq_one_letter_code
_entity_poly.pdbx_strand_id
1 'polypeptide(L)'
;WQSRQYLDVKGETAVVRLAMTKAGDRLVFDFTGSDPQSRHAVNCTKWAALGGLFAPLFPLLCHDITWNEGVVRPVEMIAPEGTIVNCARPAPVSVATVGAIQSVNNAACSTIG
;
A
#
# COMPACT_ATOMS: atom_id res chain seq x y z
N TRP A 1 13.92 -4.00 3.81
CA TRP A 1 13.66 -2.56 3.78
C TRP A 1 12.33 -2.25 4.44
N GLN A 2 12.30 -1.19 5.22
CA GLN A 2 11.10 -0.79 5.95
C GLN A 2 10.82 0.68 5.77
N SER A 3 9.53 1.05 5.75
CA SER A 3 9.12 2.45 5.75
C SER A 3 7.83 2.62 6.58
N ARG A 4 7.53 3.86 6.89
CA ARG A 4 6.38 4.23 7.70
C ARG A 4 5.87 5.56 7.22
N GLN A 5 4.58 5.65 6.98
CA GLN A 5 3.91 6.88 6.56
C GLN A 5 2.81 7.23 7.55
N TYR A 6 2.67 8.51 7.80
CA TYR A 6 1.66 9.04 8.71
C TYR A 6 0.58 9.75 7.91
N LEU A 7 -0.66 9.52 8.30
CA LEU A 7 -1.83 10.11 7.68
C LEU A 7 -2.65 10.81 8.74
N ASP A 8 -2.78 12.14 8.63
CA ASP A 8 -3.58 12.93 9.56
C ASP A 8 -5.00 13.09 9.01
N VAL A 9 -5.99 12.73 9.82
CA VAL A 9 -7.39 12.85 9.47
C VAL A 9 -8.15 13.43 10.64
N LYS A 10 -8.60 14.66 10.51
CA LYS A 10 -9.42 15.38 11.51
C LYS A 10 -8.85 15.28 12.93
N GLY A 11 -7.55 15.51 13.06
CA GLY A 11 -6.87 15.50 14.36
C GLY A 11 -6.44 14.11 14.82
N GLU A 12 -6.76 13.05 14.09
CA GLU A 12 -6.29 11.70 14.36
C GLU A 12 -5.16 11.34 13.39
N THR A 13 -4.16 10.61 13.87
CA THR A 13 -3.03 10.16 13.05
C THR A 13 -3.13 8.66 12.84
N ALA A 14 -3.13 8.22 11.60
CA ALA A 14 -3.03 6.80 11.25
C ALA A 14 -1.65 6.51 10.67
N VAL A 15 -1.16 5.30 10.87
CA VAL A 15 0.16 4.87 10.40
C VAL A 15 0.01 3.74 9.40
N VAL A 16 0.63 3.89 8.24
CA VAL A 16 0.81 2.82 7.25
C VAL A 16 2.25 2.35 7.36
N ARG A 17 2.44 1.08 7.72
CA ARG A 17 3.75 0.45 7.82
C ARG A 17 3.96 -0.49 6.65
N LEU A 18 5.17 -0.48 6.12
CA LEU A 18 5.55 -1.35 5.01
C LEU A 18 6.91 -1.96 5.26
N ALA A 19 6.99 -3.29 5.14
CA ALA A 19 8.24 -4.01 5.10
C ALA A 19 8.36 -4.70 3.74
N MET A 20 9.39 -4.37 2.97
CA MET A 20 9.68 -5.00 1.70
C MET A 20 10.79 -6.02 1.87
N THR A 21 10.55 -7.23 1.40
CA THR A 21 11.52 -8.33 1.45
C THR A 21 11.68 -8.94 0.06
N LYS A 22 12.92 -9.17 -0.33
CA LYS A 22 13.21 -9.93 -1.54
C LYS A 22 13.46 -11.39 -1.13
N ALA A 23 12.64 -12.30 -1.64
CA ALA A 23 12.73 -13.74 -1.37
C ALA A 23 12.90 -14.46 -2.71
N GLY A 24 14.15 -14.79 -3.06
CA GLY A 24 14.46 -15.37 -4.38
C GLY A 24 14.14 -14.40 -5.50
N ASP A 25 13.25 -14.80 -6.40
CA ASP A 25 12.76 -13.98 -7.51
C ASP A 25 11.45 -13.24 -7.18
N ARG A 26 11.03 -13.24 -5.91
CA ARG A 26 9.78 -12.62 -5.47
C ARG A 26 10.07 -11.40 -4.61
N LEU A 27 9.17 -10.42 -4.71
CA LEU A 27 9.14 -9.25 -3.83
C LEU A 27 7.90 -9.34 -2.95
N VAL A 28 8.09 -9.28 -1.64
CA VAL A 28 6.99 -9.31 -0.67
C VAL A 28 6.84 -7.94 -0.04
N PHE A 29 5.66 -7.37 -0.15
CA PHE A 29 5.29 -6.09 0.46
C PHE A 29 4.31 -6.37 1.60
N ASP A 30 4.77 -6.25 2.82
CA ASP A 30 4.02 -6.61 4.02
C ASP A 30 3.61 -5.36 4.79
N PHE A 31 2.30 -5.13 4.87
CA PHE A 31 1.71 -4.00 5.58
C PHE A 31 1.25 -4.35 7.00
N THR A 32 1.66 -5.49 7.53
CA THR A 32 1.34 -5.89 8.91
C THR A 32 1.84 -4.82 9.89
N GLY A 33 1.01 -4.46 10.84
CA GLY A 33 1.30 -3.41 11.81
C GLY A 33 0.77 -2.03 11.41
N SER A 34 0.15 -1.91 10.23
CA SER A 34 -0.59 -0.71 9.86
C SER A 34 -1.81 -0.56 10.77
N ASP A 35 -2.24 0.68 10.99
CA ASP A 35 -3.33 0.97 11.91
C ASP A 35 -4.67 0.38 11.44
N PRO A 36 -5.61 0.15 12.36
CA PRO A 36 -6.96 -0.28 12.01
C PRO A 36 -7.64 0.72 11.07
N GLN A 37 -8.65 0.25 10.34
CA GLN A 37 -9.42 1.12 9.47
C GLN A 37 -10.01 2.31 10.23
N SER A 38 -9.97 3.47 9.58
CA SER A 38 -10.50 4.71 10.13
C SER A 38 -12.01 4.77 9.98
N ARG A 39 -12.68 5.51 10.87
CA ARG A 39 -14.08 5.88 10.70
C ARG A 39 -14.27 6.97 9.63
N HIS A 40 -13.19 7.60 9.18
CA HIS A 40 -13.21 8.62 8.12
C HIS A 40 -13.00 7.98 6.74
N ALA A 41 -13.33 8.71 5.69
CA ALA A 41 -13.41 8.19 4.32
C ALA A 41 -12.05 7.97 3.63
N VAL A 42 -11.00 7.70 4.37
CA VAL A 42 -9.61 7.59 3.88
C VAL A 42 -9.12 6.15 3.70
N ASN A 43 -9.92 5.16 4.09
CA ASN A 43 -9.56 3.75 3.96
C ASN A 43 -9.49 3.34 2.49
N CYS A 44 -8.77 2.26 2.20
CA CYS A 44 -8.82 1.65 0.88
C CYS A 44 -8.98 0.14 0.96
N THR A 45 -9.44 -0.44 -0.15
CA THR A 45 -9.52 -1.87 -0.29
C THR A 45 -8.13 -2.43 -0.61
N LYS A 46 -7.94 -3.73 -0.40
CA LYS A 46 -6.71 -4.42 -0.75
C LYS A 46 -6.31 -4.19 -2.21
N TRP A 47 -7.30 -4.23 -3.11
CA TRP A 47 -7.05 -4.07 -4.55
C TRP A 47 -6.64 -2.64 -4.90
N ALA A 48 -7.22 -1.65 -4.24
CA ALA A 48 -6.82 -0.26 -4.40
C ALA A 48 -5.41 -0.01 -3.85
N ALA A 49 -5.08 -0.62 -2.71
CA ALA A 49 -3.73 -0.57 -2.15
C ALA A 49 -2.70 -1.18 -3.09
N LEU A 50 -3.05 -2.30 -3.73
CA LEU A 50 -2.20 -2.95 -4.73
C LEU A 50 -1.92 -2.00 -5.91
N GLY A 51 -2.94 -1.29 -6.39
CA GLY A 51 -2.78 -0.26 -7.42
C GLY A 51 -1.83 0.85 -6.99
N GLY A 52 -1.96 1.34 -5.77
CA GLY A 52 -1.06 2.34 -5.19
C GLY A 52 0.37 1.86 -5.06
N LEU A 53 0.55 0.56 -4.80
CA LEU A 53 1.85 -0.07 -4.71
C LEU A 53 2.53 -0.15 -6.09
N PHE A 54 1.79 -0.51 -7.13
CA PHE A 54 2.33 -0.63 -8.49
C PHE A 54 2.65 0.71 -9.13
N ALA A 55 2.03 1.80 -8.71
CA ALA A 55 2.28 3.12 -9.27
C ALA A 55 3.77 3.53 -9.21
N PRO A 56 4.48 3.39 -8.07
CA PRO A 56 5.92 3.65 -8.05
C PRO A 56 6.76 2.49 -8.57
N LEU A 57 6.29 1.24 -8.49
CA LEU A 57 7.05 0.07 -8.94
C LEU A 57 7.40 0.16 -10.43
N PHE A 58 6.45 0.56 -11.25
CA PHE A 58 6.64 0.63 -12.69
C PHE A 58 7.77 1.55 -13.10
N PRO A 59 7.71 2.86 -12.77
CA PRO A 59 8.77 3.76 -13.21
C PRO A 59 10.12 3.51 -12.53
N LEU A 60 10.14 2.94 -11.32
CA LEU A 60 11.38 2.76 -10.58
C LEU A 60 12.09 1.44 -10.88
N LEU A 61 11.34 0.35 -11.06
CA LEU A 61 11.90 -0.99 -11.24
C LEU A 61 11.63 -1.61 -12.59
N CYS A 62 10.57 -1.19 -13.28
CA CYS A 62 10.08 -1.84 -14.50
C CYS A 62 9.92 -0.87 -15.66
N HIS A 63 10.67 0.23 -15.68
CA HIS A 63 10.51 1.29 -16.67
C HIS A 63 10.77 0.84 -18.12
N ASP A 64 11.51 -0.24 -18.33
CA ASP A 64 11.83 -0.80 -19.64
C ASP A 64 11.01 -2.05 -19.98
N ILE A 65 9.99 -2.38 -19.16
CA ILE A 65 9.18 -3.57 -19.32
C ILE A 65 7.73 -3.17 -19.64
N THR A 66 7.13 -3.81 -20.63
CA THR A 66 5.71 -3.63 -20.93
C THR A 66 4.85 -4.25 -19.83
N TRP A 67 3.78 -3.55 -19.42
CA TRP A 67 2.86 -4.05 -18.40
C TRP A 67 2.19 -5.35 -18.86
N ASN A 68 2.28 -6.38 -18.03
CA ASN A 68 1.59 -7.65 -18.24
C ASN A 68 1.55 -8.47 -16.95
N GLU A 69 0.88 -9.60 -16.94
CA GLU A 69 0.76 -10.49 -15.80
C GLU A 69 2.12 -10.98 -15.27
N GLY A 70 3.11 -11.13 -16.12
CA GLY A 70 4.44 -11.56 -15.73
C GLY A 70 5.16 -10.55 -14.81
N VAL A 71 4.80 -9.28 -14.88
CA VAL A 71 5.34 -8.25 -13.98
C VAL A 71 4.68 -8.32 -12.61
N VAL A 72 3.39 -8.71 -12.56
CA VAL A 72 2.61 -8.78 -11.30
C VAL A 72 2.92 -10.04 -10.51
N ARG A 73 3.16 -11.18 -11.18
CA ARG A 73 3.35 -12.47 -10.54
C ARG A 73 4.45 -12.54 -9.47
N PRO A 74 5.62 -11.91 -9.64
CA PRO A 74 6.66 -11.97 -8.62
C PRO A 74 6.39 -11.08 -7.42
N VAL A 75 5.29 -10.32 -7.41
CA VAL A 75 4.95 -9.40 -6.32
C VAL A 75 3.87 -10.03 -5.45
N GLU A 76 4.14 -10.10 -4.15
CA GLU A 76 3.18 -10.53 -3.14
C GLU A 76 2.89 -9.38 -2.19
N MET A 77 1.63 -9.16 -1.89
CA MET A 77 1.21 -8.13 -0.93
C MET A 77 0.47 -8.78 0.23
N ILE A 78 0.94 -8.53 1.44
CA ILE A 78 0.29 -8.95 2.68
C ILE A 78 -0.33 -7.71 3.32
N ALA A 79 -1.65 -7.70 3.41
CA ALA A 79 -2.40 -6.60 4.01
C ALA A 79 -3.49 -7.21 4.91
N PRO A 80 -3.31 -7.18 6.24
CA PRO A 80 -4.30 -7.76 7.16
C PRO A 80 -5.65 -7.09 7.01
N GLU A 81 -6.72 -7.90 7.02
CA GLU A 81 -8.08 -7.40 6.91
C GLU A 81 -8.45 -6.54 8.12
N GLY A 82 -9.20 -5.47 7.89
CA GLY A 82 -9.61 -4.54 8.93
C GLY A 82 -8.61 -3.40 9.16
N THR A 83 -7.52 -3.36 8.43
CA THR A 83 -6.58 -2.24 8.47
C THR A 83 -6.95 -1.16 7.46
N ILE A 84 -6.35 0.01 7.60
CA ILE A 84 -6.59 1.15 6.71
C ILE A 84 -6.23 0.85 5.25
N VAL A 85 -5.35 -0.11 4.99
CA VAL A 85 -4.93 -0.52 3.64
C VAL A 85 -5.68 -1.74 3.13
N ASN A 86 -6.54 -2.34 3.92
CA ASN A 86 -7.41 -3.46 3.53
C ASN A 86 -8.66 -3.43 4.40
N CYS A 87 -9.51 -2.44 4.15
CA CYS A 87 -10.69 -2.21 4.98
C CYS A 87 -11.77 -3.28 4.76
N ALA A 88 -12.46 -3.62 5.84
CA ALA A 88 -13.62 -4.50 5.83
C ALA A 88 -14.90 -3.66 5.81
N ARG A 89 -15.94 -4.16 5.18
CA ARG A 89 -17.24 -3.49 5.15
C ARG A 89 -17.91 -3.52 6.54
N PRO A 90 -18.63 -2.45 6.90
CA PRO A 90 -18.74 -1.17 6.24
C PRO A 90 -17.55 -0.26 6.58
N ALA A 91 -16.93 0.32 5.57
CA ALA A 91 -15.86 1.29 5.79
C ALA A 91 -15.90 2.34 4.68
N PRO A 92 -15.79 3.66 5.02
CA PRO A 92 -15.83 4.71 4.02
C PRO A 92 -14.51 4.80 3.26
N VAL A 93 -14.60 4.98 1.92
CA VAL A 93 -13.43 4.99 1.03
C VAL A 93 -13.44 6.16 0.03
N SER A 94 -14.36 7.12 0.17
CA SER A 94 -14.58 8.14 -0.87
C SER A 94 -13.36 9.03 -1.16
N VAL A 95 -12.43 9.19 -0.22
CA VAL A 95 -11.19 9.96 -0.43
C VAL A 95 -9.94 9.08 -0.28
N ALA A 96 -10.07 7.79 -0.60
CA ALA A 96 -8.96 6.83 -0.51
C ALA A 96 -7.73 7.27 -1.31
N THR A 97 -7.91 7.88 -2.48
CA THR A 97 -6.81 8.33 -3.36
C THR A 97 -5.85 9.32 -2.70
N VAL A 98 -6.36 10.19 -1.83
CA VAL A 98 -5.53 11.14 -1.07
C VAL A 98 -5.30 10.68 0.36
N GLY A 99 -5.84 9.53 0.75
CA GLY A 99 -5.69 8.93 2.06
C GLY A 99 -4.76 7.72 2.02
N ALA A 100 -5.32 6.53 2.27
CA ALA A 100 -4.53 5.30 2.39
C ALA A 100 -3.75 4.94 1.12
N ILE A 101 -4.33 5.14 -0.07
CA ILE A 101 -3.64 4.85 -1.34
C ILE A 101 -2.40 5.73 -1.50
N GLN A 102 -2.52 7.01 -1.20
CA GLN A 102 -1.38 7.93 -1.25
C GLN A 102 -0.29 7.50 -0.27
N SER A 103 -0.66 7.07 0.92
CA SER A 103 0.29 6.59 1.93
C SER A 103 0.98 5.30 1.49
N VAL A 104 0.27 4.38 0.84
CA VAL A 104 0.86 3.16 0.25
C VAL A 104 1.88 3.54 -0.82
N ASN A 105 1.53 4.46 -1.70
CA ASN A 105 2.43 4.95 -2.75
C ASN A 105 3.71 5.55 -2.14
N ASN A 106 3.56 6.42 -1.16
CA ASN A 106 4.70 7.06 -0.50
C ASN A 106 5.57 6.05 0.26
N ALA A 107 4.96 5.08 0.92
CA ALA A 107 5.68 4.02 1.62
C ALA A 107 6.50 3.18 0.64
N ALA A 108 5.92 2.82 -0.49
CA ALA A 108 6.60 2.06 -1.54
C ALA A 108 7.76 2.86 -2.13
N CYS A 109 7.57 4.14 -2.43
CA CYS A 109 8.63 5.01 -2.90
C CYS A 109 9.79 5.07 -1.90
N SER A 110 9.51 5.18 -0.61
CA SER A 110 10.53 5.25 0.44
C SER A 110 11.32 3.95 0.60
N THR A 111 10.67 2.80 0.38
CA THR A 111 11.36 1.49 0.49
C THR A 111 12.16 1.16 -0.76
N ILE A 112 11.70 1.54 -1.94
CA ILE A 112 12.35 1.24 -3.21
C ILE A 112 13.47 2.26 -3.52
N GLY A 113 13.14 3.51 -3.29
CA GLY A 113 14.07 4.61 -3.51
C GLY A 113 15.04 4.78 -2.39
#